data_94de79e79c94410e25d400bd388a700f
#
_entry.id   94de79e79c94410e25d400bd388a700f
#
_cell.length_a   1.000
_cell.length_b   1.000
_cell.length_c   1.000
_cell.angle_alpha   90.00
_cell.angle_beta   90.00
_cell.angle_gamma   90.00
#
_symmetry.space_group_name_H-M   'P 1'
#
loop_
_entity.id
_entity.type
_entity.pdbx_description
1 polymer ?
#
loop_
_entity_poly.entity_id
_entity_poly.type
_entity_poly.pdbx_seq_one_letter_code
_entity_poly.pdbx_strand_id
1 'polypeptide(L)'
;EARKTYSEALELVSSQTSTLFFNLATAQTNLDIATSNHASADTLYRYAEGRYNIGTINENEMLQLEINKLTEETNVMNARIEVEDQMQTLRSFLGINREVNLRVIPDDEIPNFEIPMQEALHLAFKNSPEPETYERLKMESRSELASAKANAGLKADLYVQFGLSQTGNKLADT
;
A
#
# COMPACT_ATOMS: atom_id res chain seq x y z
N GLU A 1 22.72 2.42 -5.06
CA GLU A 1 21.69 2.35 -4.02
C GLU A 1 20.49 3.24 -4.40
N ALA A 2 20.57 4.58 -4.41
CA ALA A 2 19.45 5.51 -4.64
C ALA A 2 18.61 5.22 -5.92
N ARG A 3 19.28 4.86 -7.03
CA ARG A 3 18.58 4.52 -8.28
C ARG A 3 17.76 3.23 -8.15
N LYS A 4 18.26 2.24 -7.42
CA LYS A 4 17.55 0.99 -7.17
C LYS A 4 16.39 1.21 -6.21
N THR A 5 16.57 2.02 -5.16
CA THR A 5 15.50 2.41 -4.25
C THR A 5 14.37 3.16 -4.98
N TYR A 6 14.70 4.01 -5.93
CA TYR A 6 13.70 4.66 -6.77
C TYR A 6 12.93 3.66 -7.64
N SER A 7 13.63 2.69 -8.25
CA SER A 7 12.97 1.64 -9.04
C SER A 7 12.05 0.77 -8.18
N GLU A 8 12.50 0.41 -6.96
CA GLU A 8 11.68 -0.32 -6.00
C GLU A 8 10.41 0.45 -5.59
N ALA A 9 10.54 1.77 -5.35
CA ALA A 9 9.39 2.62 -5.05
C ALA A 9 8.38 2.67 -6.22
N LEU A 10 8.85 2.71 -7.47
CA LEU A 10 7.98 2.63 -8.65
C LEU A 10 7.23 1.30 -8.73
N GLU A 11 7.92 0.19 -8.49
CA GLU A 11 7.31 -1.15 -8.48
C GLU A 11 6.28 -1.28 -7.36
N LEU A 12 6.57 -0.71 -6.18
CA LEU A 12 5.63 -0.70 -5.06
C LEU A 12 4.35 0.09 -5.40
N VAL A 13 4.49 1.28 -5.99
CA VAL A 13 3.36 2.10 -6.44
C VAL A 13 2.55 1.34 -7.52
N SER A 14 3.22 0.71 -8.47
CA SER A 14 2.58 -0.08 -9.52
C SER A 14 1.79 -1.26 -8.93
N SER A 15 2.38 -2.00 -8.00
CA SER A 15 1.73 -3.12 -7.31
C SER A 15 0.52 -2.67 -6.49
N GLN A 16 0.65 -1.56 -5.74
CA GLN A 16 -0.45 -0.98 -4.99
C GLN A 16 -1.58 -0.51 -5.90
N THR A 17 -1.26 0.17 -7.00
CA THR A 17 -2.25 0.61 -8.00
C THR A 17 -3.02 -0.57 -8.56
N SER A 18 -2.32 -1.65 -8.92
CA SER A 18 -2.93 -2.88 -9.44
C SER A 18 -3.87 -3.51 -8.40
N THR A 19 -3.45 -3.57 -7.14
CA THR A 19 -4.27 -4.10 -6.05
C THR A 19 -5.56 -3.29 -5.89
N LEU A 20 -5.48 -1.97 -5.84
CA LEU A 20 -6.65 -1.09 -5.70
C LEU A 20 -7.56 -1.15 -6.94
N PHE A 21 -6.98 -1.29 -8.13
CA PHE A 21 -7.73 -1.50 -9.37
C PHE A 21 -8.57 -2.78 -9.31
N PHE A 22 -7.97 -3.90 -8.93
CA PHE A 22 -8.68 -5.17 -8.84
C PHE A 22 -9.68 -5.24 -7.69
N ASN A 23 -9.43 -4.53 -6.58
CA ASN A 23 -10.40 -4.39 -5.50
C ASN A 23 -11.67 -3.68 -6.01
N LEU A 24 -11.52 -2.58 -6.74
CA LEU A 24 -12.65 -1.88 -7.34
C LEU A 24 -13.36 -2.75 -8.39
N ALA A 25 -12.63 -3.47 -9.24
CA ALA A 25 -13.21 -4.39 -10.23
C ALA A 25 -14.05 -5.48 -9.55
N THR A 26 -13.53 -6.04 -8.45
CA THR A 26 -14.25 -7.06 -7.66
C THR A 26 -15.51 -6.48 -7.02
N ALA A 27 -15.43 -5.29 -6.44
CA ALA A 27 -16.59 -4.61 -5.85
C ALA A 27 -17.67 -4.33 -6.91
N GLN A 28 -17.28 -3.88 -8.12
CA GLN A 28 -18.22 -3.66 -9.24
C GLN A 28 -18.90 -4.96 -9.68
N THR A 29 -18.14 -6.05 -9.78
CA THR A 29 -18.69 -7.37 -10.12
C THR A 29 -19.66 -7.87 -9.04
N ASN A 30 -19.34 -7.67 -7.77
CA ASN A 30 -20.22 -8.04 -6.66
C ASN A 30 -21.53 -7.23 -6.67
N LEU A 31 -21.48 -5.96 -7.05
CA LEU A 31 -22.68 -5.13 -7.22
C LEU A 31 -23.56 -5.64 -8.38
N ASP A 32 -22.97 -6.03 -9.49
CA ASP A 32 -23.69 -6.59 -10.64
C ASP A 32 -24.38 -7.92 -10.25
N ILE A 33 -23.69 -8.77 -9.49
CA ILE A 33 -24.22 -10.03 -8.96
C ILE A 33 -25.37 -9.76 -7.98
N ALA A 34 -25.19 -8.86 -7.00
CA ALA A 34 -26.20 -8.52 -6.02
C ALA A 34 -27.45 -7.95 -6.70
N THR A 35 -27.27 -7.10 -7.71
CA THR A 35 -28.38 -6.53 -8.51
C THR A 35 -29.15 -7.61 -9.27
N SER A 36 -28.46 -8.58 -9.85
CA SER A 36 -29.06 -9.72 -10.54
C SER A 36 -29.84 -10.64 -9.58
N ASN A 37 -29.26 -10.90 -8.39
CA ASN A 37 -29.92 -11.68 -7.35
C ASN A 37 -31.18 -10.99 -6.84
N HIS A 38 -31.14 -9.68 -6.59
CA HIS A 38 -32.32 -8.90 -6.19
C HIS A 38 -33.41 -8.95 -7.27
N ALA A 39 -33.07 -8.78 -8.55
CA ALA A 39 -34.03 -8.89 -9.64
C ALA A 39 -34.69 -10.27 -9.70
N SER A 40 -33.93 -11.33 -9.43
CA SER A 40 -34.44 -12.71 -9.35
C SER A 40 -35.35 -12.89 -8.15
N ALA A 41 -34.98 -12.38 -6.98
CA ALA A 41 -35.77 -12.45 -5.75
C ALA A 41 -37.09 -11.66 -5.88
N ASP A 42 -37.06 -10.45 -6.49
CA ASP A 42 -38.26 -9.68 -6.78
C ASP A 42 -39.23 -10.43 -7.70
N THR A 43 -38.71 -11.09 -8.73
CA THR A 43 -39.49 -11.91 -9.64
C THR A 43 -40.18 -13.08 -8.91
N LEU A 44 -39.43 -13.76 -8.05
CA LEU A 44 -39.95 -14.88 -7.23
C LEU A 44 -41.03 -14.41 -6.27
N TYR A 45 -40.81 -13.27 -5.60
CA TYR A 45 -41.81 -12.68 -4.71
C TYR A 45 -43.11 -12.33 -5.45
N ARG A 46 -43.02 -11.66 -6.60
CA ARG A 46 -44.22 -11.34 -7.42
C ARG A 46 -44.99 -12.58 -7.87
N TYR A 47 -44.25 -13.65 -8.16
CA TYR A 47 -44.85 -14.93 -8.50
C TYR A 47 -45.58 -15.53 -7.29
N ALA A 48 -44.99 -15.43 -6.11
CA ALA A 48 -45.61 -15.91 -4.86
C ALA A 48 -46.82 -15.08 -4.49
N GLU A 49 -46.80 -13.76 -4.62
CA GLU A 49 -47.93 -12.86 -4.38
C GLU A 49 -49.12 -13.24 -5.28
N GLY A 50 -48.87 -13.48 -6.56
CA GLY A 50 -49.92 -13.95 -7.49
C GLY A 50 -50.51 -15.29 -7.08
N ARG A 51 -49.69 -16.25 -6.62
CA ARG A 51 -50.15 -17.56 -6.15
C ARG A 51 -50.86 -17.51 -4.82
N TYR A 52 -50.46 -16.61 -3.92
CA TYR A 52 -51.17 -16.35 -2.67
C TYR A 52 -52.58 -15.78 -2.92
N ASN A 53 -52.70 -14.80 -3.83
CA ASN A 53 -53.98 -14.17 -4.18
C ASN A 53 -55.01 -15.16 -4.74
N ILE A 54 -54.54 -16.26 -5.37
CA ILE A 54 -55.45 -17.31 -5.87
C ILE A 54 -55.53 -18.53 -4.92
N GLY A 55 -54.90 -18.42 -3.71
CA GLY A 55 -55.02 -19.43 -2.66
C GLY A 55 -54.19 -20.69 -2.88
N THR A 56 -53.17 -20.66 -3.73
CA THR A 56 -52.32 -21.83 -4.04
C THR A 56 -51.07 -21.98 -3.16
N ILE A 57 -50.72 -20.95 -2.41
CA ILE A 57 -49.67 -20.98 -1.37
C ILE A 57 -50.20 -20.30 -0.10
N ASN A 58 -49.54 -20.61 1.03
CA ASN A 58 -49.89 -19.96 2.30
C ASN A 58 -49.11 -18.66 2.51
N GLU A 59 -49.58 -17.86 3.49
CA GLU A 59 -48.98 -16.57 3.84
C GLU A 59 -47.52 -16.70 4.26
N ASN A 60 -47.17 -17.73 5.02
CA ASN A 60 -45.81 -17.95 5.47
C ASN A 60 -44.81 -18.17 4.31
N GLU A 61 -45.24 -18.89 3.26
CA GLU A 61 -44.42 -19.09 2.06
C GLU A 61 -44.22 -17.76 1.30
N MET A 62 -45.22 -16.92 1.20
CA MET A 62 -45.15 -15.59 0.58
C MET A 62 -44.23 -14.69 1.40
N LEU A 63 -44.40 -14.61 2.72
CA LEU A 63 -43.58 -13.79 3.61
C LEU A 63 -42.11 -14.22 3.60
N GLN A 64 -41.83 -15.51 3.47
CA GLN A 64 -40.45 -16.00 3.35
C GLN A 64 -39.76 -15.46 2.09
N LEU A 65 -40.47 -15.35 0.97
CA LEU A 65 -39.94 -14.79 -0.28
C LEU A 65 -39.83 -13.28 -0.21
N GLU A 66 -40.68 -12.62 0.55
CA GLU A 66 -40.58 -11.17 0.82
C GLU A 66 -39.33 -10.87 1.65
N ILE A 67 -39.05 -11.64 2.70
CA ILE A 67 -37.84 -11.53 3.50
C ILE A 67 -36.61 -11.74 2.63
N ASN A 68 -36.62 -12.73 1.74
CA ASN A 68 -35.53 -12.97 0.81
C ASN A 68 -35.30 -11.76 -0.11
N LYS A 69 -36.33 -11.19 -0.70
CA LYS A 69 -36.25 -9.97 -1.52
C LYS A 69 -35.63 -8.79 -0.76
N LEU A 70 -36.10 -8.53 0.48
CA LEU A 70 -35.60 -7.44 1.32
C LEU A 70 -34.12 -7.68 1.72
N THR A 71 -33.74 -8.94 1.91
CA THR A 71 -32.34 -9.32 2.16
C THR A 71 -31.47 -9.00 0.94
N GLU A 72 -31.92 -9.37 -0.25
CA GLU A 72 -31.16 -9.08 -1.48
C GLU A 72 -31.12 -7.57 -1.79
N GLU A 73 -32.17 -6.82 -1.47
CA GLU A 73 -32.16 -5.36 -1.56
C GLU A 73 -31.08 -4.75 -0.63
N THR A 74 -30.96 -5.25 0.58
CA THR A 74 -29.92 -4.85 1.53
C THR A 74 -28.52 -5.19 1.00
N ASN A 75 -28.36 -6.36 0.36
CA ASN A 75 -27.11 -6.77 -0.27
C ASN A 75 -26.69 -5.81 -1.39
N VAL A 76 -27.65 -5.33 -2.21
CA VAL A 76 -27.39 -4.32 -3.25
C VAL A 76 -26.91 -3.00 -2.62
N MET A 77 -27.56 -2.55 -1.52
CA MET A 77 -27.15 -1.33 -0.83
C MET A 77 -25.71 -1.45 -0.30
N ASN A 78 -25.39 -2.56 0.35
CA ASN A 78 -24.05 -2.81 0.88
C ASN A 78 -23.00 -2.89 -0.23
N ALA A 79 -23.30 -3.56 -1.35
CA ALA A 79 -22.40 -3.64 -2.50
C ALA A 79 -22.17 -2.26 -3.15
N ARG A 80 -23.16 -1.37 -3.17
CA ARG A 80 -22.99 0.02 -3.64
C ARG A 80 -22.04 0.81 -2.75
N ILE A 81 -22.19 0.69 -1.44
CA ILE A 81 -21.29 1.35 -0.48
C ILE A 81 -19.86 0.86 -0.69
N GLU A 82 -19.67 -0.44 -0.89
CA GLU A 82 -18.34 -1.02 -1.13
C GLU A 82 -17.72 -0.48 -2.43
N VAL A 83 -18.48 -0.38 -3.52
CA VAL A 83 -17.99 0.22 -4.79
C VAL A 83 -17.56 1.67 -4.57
N GLU A 84 -18.34 2.46 -3.84
CA GLU A 84 -18.01 3.85 -3.55
C GLU A 84 -16.73 3.97 -2.72
N ASP A 85 -16.58 3.12 -1.70
CA ASP A 85 -15.40 3.09 -0.82
C ASP A 85 -14.13 2.72 -1.60
N GLN A 86 -14.17 1.65 -2.40
CA GLN A 86 -13.04 1.23 -3.22
C GLN A 86 -12.71 2.26 -4.30
N MET A 87 -13.72 2.89 -4.90
CA MET A 87 -13.52 3.96 -5.87
C MET A 87 -12.87 5.18 -5.23
N GLN A 88 -13.30 5.59 -4.04
CA GLN A 88 -12.71 6.71 -3.31
C GLN A 88 -11.26 6.41 -2.91
N THR A 89 -10.99 5.20 -2.47
CA THR A 89 -9.65 4.74 -2.11
C THR A 89 -8.71 4.82 -3.32
N LEU A 90 -9.13 4.29 -4.47
CA LEU A 90 -8.36 4.36 -5.71
C LEU A 90 -8.16 5.82 -6.16
N ARG A 91 -9.19 6.66 -6.13
CA ARG A 91 -9.07 8.10 -6.48
C ARG A 91 -8.09 8.82 -5.59
N SER A 92 -8.17 8.59 -4.28
CA SER A 92 -7.25 9.21 -3.30
C SER A 92 -5.81 8.80 -3.57
N PHE A 93 -5.57 7.53 -3.86
CA PHE A 93 -4.24 7.03 -4.18
C PHE A 93 -3.69 7.63 -5.47
N LEU A 94 -4.53 7.79 -6.50
CA LEU A 94 -4.15 8.41 -7.78
C LEU A 94 -4.07 9.95 -7.72
N GLY A 95 -4.40 10.58 -6.59
CA GLY A 95 -4.41 12.04 -6.44
C GLY A 95 -5.52 12.74 -7.22
N ILE A 96 -6.60 12.04 -7.56
CA ILE A 96 -7.74 12.58 -8.29
C ILE A 96 -8.69 13.26 -7.32
N ASN A 97 -8.59 14.57 -7.18
CA ASN A 97 -9.39 15.37 -6.23
C ASN A 97 -10.79 15.72 -6.74
N ARG A 98 -11.20 15.28 -7.91
CA ARG A 98 -12.54 15.52 -8.47
C ARG A 98 -13.44 14.32 -8.20
N GLU A 99 -14.72 14.56 -7.95
CA GLU A 99 -15.74 13.51 -7.93
C GLU A 99 -15.98 12.99 -9.35
N VAL A 100 -15.14 12.06 -9.76
CA VAL A 100 -15.25 11.35 -11.04
C VAL A 100 -15.65 9.92 -10.74
N ASN A 101 -16.72 9.46 -11.38
CA ASN A 101 -17.06 8.04 -11.35
C ASN A 101 -16.05 7.25 -12.17
N LEU A 102 -15.27 6.43 -11.49
CA LEU A 102 -14.33 5.52 -12.12
C LEU A 102 -15.01 4.17 -12.34
N ARG A 103 -15.03 3.73 -13.57
CA ARG A 103 -15.36 2.35 -13.91
C ARG A 103 -14.10 1.67 -14.43
N VAL A 104 -13.71 0.62 -13.76
CA VAL A 104 -12.56 -0.19 -14.17
C VAL A 104 -13.02 -1.39 -14.97
N ILE A 105 -12.27 -1.74 -16.00
CA ILE A 105 -12.54 -2.88 -16.86
C ILE A 105 -11.25 -3.70 -16.84
N PRO A 106 -11.21 -4.83 -16.12
CA PRO A 106 -10.07 -5.73 -16.16
C PRO A 106 -9.96 -6.38 -17.55
N ASP A 107 -8.74 -6.69 -17.94
CA ASP A 107 -8.52 -7.51 -19.14
C ASP A 107 -8.91 -8.96 -18.86
N ASP A 108 -9.60 -9.59 -19.79
CA ASP A 108 -10.04 -10.98 -19.69
C ASP A 108 -8.91 -11.98 -20.00
N GLU A 109 -7.81 -11.51 -20.60
CA GLU A 109 -6.66 -12.35 -20.92
C GLU A 109 -5.72 -12.46 -19.71
N ILE A 110 -5.68 -13.63 -19.10
CA ILE A 110 -4.69 -13.97 -18.07
C ILE A 110 -3.44 -14.48 -18.78
N PRO A 111 -2.30 -13.73 -18.72
CA PRO A 111 -1.07 -14.18 -19.35
C PRO A 111 -0.58 -15.46 -18.67
N ASN A 112 -0.41 -16.52 -19.47
CA ASN A 112 0.14 -17.78 -18.97
C ASN A 112 1.66 -17.75 -19.14
N PHE A 113 2.39 -17.49 -18.04
CA PHE A 113 3.84 -17.54 -18.00
C PHE A 113 4.32 -18.27 -16.74
N GLU A 114 5.39 -19.01 -16.89
CA GLU A 114 6.09 -19.63 -15.77
C GLU A 114 7.20 -18.69 -15.28
N ILE A 115 7.33 -18.57 -13.98
CA ILE A 115 8.41 -17.81 -13.35
C ILE A 115 9.46 -18.80 -12.84
N PRO A 116 10.61 -18.98 -13.55
CA PRO A 116 11.68 -19.83 -13.07
C PRO A 116 12.29 -19.25 -11.80
N MET A 117 12.31 -20.02 -10.72
CA MET A 117 12.78 -19.57 -9.41
C MET A 117 14.23 -19.02 -9.46
N GLN A 118 15.10 -19.65 -10.25
CA GLN A 118 16.50 -19.19 -10.37
C GLN A 118 16.61 -17.82 -11.04
N GLU A 119 15.82 -17.58 -12.08
CA GLU A 119 15.78 -16.30 -12.77
C GLU A 119 15.19 -15.20 -11.90
N ALA A 120 14.07 -15.49 -11.20
CA ALA A 120 13.46 -14.58 -10.24
C ALA A 120 14.46 -14.17 -9.15
N LEU A 121 15.19 -15.15 -8.58
CA LEU A 121 16.21 -14.90 -7.55
C LEU A 121 17.37 -14.05 -8.11
N HIS A 122 17.86 -14.35 -9.31
CA HIS A 122 18.92 -13.57 -9.96
C HIS A 122 18.48 -12.11 -10.20
N LEU A 123 17.25 -11.91 -10.71
CA LEU A 123 16.70 -10.58 -10.93
C LEU A 123 16.47 -9.82 -9.62
N ALA A 124 16.03 -10.49 -8.56
CA ALA A 124 15.88 -9.92 -7.24
C ALA A 124 17.21 -9.38 -6.71
N PHE A 125 18.27 -10.17 -6.72
CA PHE A 125 19.61 -9.74 -6.29
C PHE A 125 20.18 -8.60 -7.16
N LYS A 126 19.90 -8.61 -8.46
CA LYS A 126 20.37 -7.58 -9.39
C LYS A 126 19.67 -6.24 -9.18
N ASN A 127 18.36 -6.27 -8.94
CA ASN A 127 17.51 -5.08 -8.95
C ASN A 127 17.24 -4.53 -7.55
N SER A 128 17.26 -5.38 -6.50
CA SER A 128 17.09 -4.94 -5.11
C SER A 128 18.22 -4.01 -4.65
N PRO A 129 17.94 -2.95 -3.89
CA PRO A 129 18.94 -2.11 -3.24
C PRO A 129 19.59 -2.76 -2.03
N GLU A 130 19.02 -3.83 -1.48
CA GLU A 130 19.48 -4.46 -0.23
C GLU A 130 20.96 -4.91 -0.25
N PRO A 131 21.47 -5.58 -1.30
CA PRO A 131 22.88 -5.99 -1.33
C PRO A 131 23.83 -4.80 -1.21
N GLU A 132 23.51 -3.68 -1.86
CA GLU A 132 24.31 -2.45 -1.79
C GLU A 132 24.21 -1.77 -0.43
N THR A 133 23.04 -1.84 0.19
CA THR A 133 22.80 -1.34 1.55
C THR A 133 23.64 -2.11 2.57
N TYR A 134 23.69 -3.44 2.48
CA TYR A 134 24.54 -4.26 3.35
C TYR A 134 26.03 -3.97 3.16
N GLU A 135 26.51 -3.79 1.93
CA GLU A 135 27.91 -3.42 1.70
C GLU A 135 28.22 -2.02 2.26
N ARG A 136 27.33 -1.06 2.14
CA ARG A 136 27.47 0.27 2.76
C ARG A 136 27.56 0.17 4.30
N LEU A 137 26.62 -0.54 4.94
CA LEU A 137 26.61 -0.75 6.39
C LEU A 137 27.91 -1.42 6.87
N LYS A 138 28.43 -2.38 6.11
CA LYS A 138 29.68 -3.05 6.40
C LYS A 138 30.88 -2.11 6.31
N MET A 139 30.91 -1.21 5.31
CA MET A 139 31.93 -0.17 5.21
C MET A 139 31.85 0.84 6.35
N GLU A 140 30.66 1.30 6.70
CA GLU A 140 30.39 2.20 7.84
C GLU A 140 30.89 1.57 9.15
N SER A 141 30.48 0.33 9.45
CA SER A 141 30.91 -0.39 10.65
C SER A 141 32.45 -0.59 10.71
N ARG A 142 33.11 -0.81 9.57
CA ARG A 142 34.57 -0.86 9.51
C ARG A 142 35.20 0.49 9.79
N SER A 143 34.63 1.58 9.28
CA SER A 143 35.07 2.95 9.54
C SER A 143 34.91 3.32 11.01
N GLU A 144 33.76 2.99 11.60
CA GLU A 144 33.50 3.19 13.02
C GLU A 144 34.47 2.41 13.90
N LEU A 145 34.74 1.15 13.56
CA LEU A 145 35.74 0.33 14.28
C LEU A 145 37.13 0.95 14.17
N ALA A 146 37.53 1.42 12.99
CA ALA A 146 38.81 2.08 12.80
C ALA A 146 38.92 3.38 13.63
N SER A 147 37.87 4.18 13.65
CA SER A 147 37.76 5.40 14.45
C SER A 147 37.80 5.09 15.96
N ALA A 148 37.05 4.06 16.39
CA ALA A 148 37.08 3.63 17.79
C ALA A 148 38.47 3.14 18.23
N LYS A 149 39.15 2.36 17.38
CA LYS A 149 40.53 1.93 17.63
C LYS A 149 41.50 3.10 17.70
N ALA A 150 41.38 4.08 16.80
CA ALA A 150 42.20 5.30 16.82
C ALA A 150 41.95 6.14 18.08
N ASN A 151 40.71 6.21 18.52
CA ASN A 151 40.31 6.96 19.72
C ASN A 151 40.64 6.23 21.03
N ALA A 152 40.78 4.91 21.01
CA ALA A 152 41.20 4.10 22.18
C ALA A 152 42.70 4.11 22.41
N GLY A 153 43.49 4.65 21.47
CA GLY A 153 44.94 4.83 21.63
C GLY A 153 45.29 5.96 22.59
N LEU A 154 46.59 6.01 22.95
CA LEU A 154 47.14 7.08 23.81
C LEU A 154 46.94 8.45 23.15
N LYS A 155 46.14 9.31 23.75
CA LYS A 155 46.05 10.73 23.35
C LYS A 155 47.04 11.51 24.20
N ALA A 156 48.04 12.10 23.58
CA ALA A 156 49.01 13.00 24.22
C ALA A 156 48.90 14.37 23.53
N ASP A 157 48.44 15.37 24.28
CA ASP A 157 48.43 16.76 23.81
C ASP A 157 49.69 17.45 24.38
N LEU A 158 50.62 17.87 23.51
CA LEU A 158 51.78 18.65 23.90
C LEU A 158 51.45 20.14 23.77
N TYR A 159 51.32 20.82 24.91
CA TYR A 159 51.13 22.24 24.97
C TYR A 159 52.45 22.96 25.25
N VAL A 160 53.00 23.71 24.32
CA VAL A 160 54.24 24.47 24.46
C VAL A 160 53.93 25.96 24.41
N GLN A 161 54.13 26.66 25.53
CA GLN A 161 53.93 28.07 25.65
C GLN A 161 55.26 28.78 25.85
N PHE A 162 55.74 29.58 24.91
CA PHE A 162 56.90 30.46 25.06
C PHE A 162 56.48 31.88 25.42
N GLY A 163 56.81 32.36 26.60
CA GLY A 163 56.61 33.72 27.03
C GLY A 163 57.98 34.42 27.30
N LEU A 164 58.28 35.45 26.57
CA LEU A 164 59.39 36.36 26.91
C LEU A 164 58.82 37.51 27.74
N SER A 165 59.04 37.50 29.07
CA SER A 165 58.73 38.63 29.95
C SER A 165 60.01 39.43 30.24
N GLN A 166 60.13 40.66 29.75
CA GLN A 166 61.16 41.59 30.10
C GLN A 166 60.60 42.64 31.08
N THR A 167 60.94 42.51 32.32
CA THR A 167 60.74 43.55 33.33
C THR A 167 61.93 44.48 33.32
N GLY A 168 61.81 45.60 32.64
CA GLY A 168 62.77 46.70 32.70
C GLY A 168 62.43 47.69 33.81
N ASN A 169 63.15 47.63 34.91
CA ASN A 169 63.12 48.69 35.93
C ASN A 169 64.20 49.69 35.57
N LYS A 170 63.89 50.77 34.86
CA LYS A 170 64.73 51.96 34.80
C LYS A 170 63.98 53.07 35.46
N LEU A 171 64.31 53.33 36.69
CA LEU A 171 64.22 54.63 37.33
C LEU A 171 65.22 55.53 36.63
N ALA A 172 64.73 56.54 35.93
CA ALA A 172 65.59 57.63 35.50
C ALA A 172 65.61 58.62 36.63
N ASP A 173 66.82 58.76 37.18
CA ASP A 173 67.16 59.91 38.04
C ASP A 173 67.33 61.16 37.21
N THR A 174 66.80 62.27 37.80
CA THR A 174 66.88 63.67 37.67
C THR A 174 65.74 64.42 37.03
#